data_9e3fd97a446ca121f6d9753c46995bab
#
_entry.id   9e3fd97a446ca121f6d9753c46995bab
#
_cell.length_a   1.000
_cell.length_b   1.000
_cell.length_c   1.000
_cell.angle_alpha   90.00
_cell.angle_beta   90.00
_cell.angle_gamma   90.00
#
_symmetry.space_group_name_H-M   'P 1'
#
loop_
_entity.id
_entity.type
_entity.pdbx_description
1 polymer ?
#
loop_
_entity_poly.entity_id
_entity_poly.type
_entity_poly.pdbx_seq_one_letter_code
_entity_poly.pdbx_strand_id
1 'polypeptide(L)'
;MTSTRITGGTGIRARRITAAALAVIGAVVGIGALSGFHLPLREIDPQGPDVASEIASAQTIGIRTFTAPAGLDVQADLEYGTREDGTLLTLDVCAPPVDALTPSRPAVVSIHGGSWARGDKANADWRNVCLWLASEGFVAASVNYRLVPAARFPAAIEDVALAVEWLRAPEQVERFGIDPARIGAFGGSAGGNLAALLGATGEGPLDEGSRVAAVAELSGPVGLTPVELAADAATPWLLGIVADYLDCEPGASLEACPQAADASPATFLDPTDPPTFIGHAEQEAVPLGQSQRFASALASAGVPVELAIVPGGEHSIGILDEALRVRVAAFLHAHLG
;
A
#
# COMPACT_ATOMS: atom_id res chain seq x y z
N MET A 1 -35.89 11.70 53.73
CA MET A 1 -37.08 10.86 53.86
C MET A 1 -37.33 10.31 52.47
N THR A 2 -37.23 9.10 52.07
CA THR A 2 -37.23 7.78 52.65
C THR A 2 -36.41 6.86 51.71
N SER A 3 -35.51 6.09 52.27
CA SER A 3 -34.74 5.02 51.66
C SER A 3 -35.63 3.82 51.33
N THR A 4 -35.42 3.16 50.19
CA THR A 4 -35.83 1.77 50.03
C THR A 4 -34.77 0.97 49.29
N ARG A 5 -34.08 0.11 50.02
CA ARG A 5 -33.22 -0.98 49.49
C ARG A 5 -34.13 -2.13 49.07
N ILE A 6 -33.80 -2.73 47.90
CA ILE A 6 -34.25 -4.09 47.60
C ILE A 6 -33.00 -4.91 47.22
N THR A 7 -32.75 -5.93 48.04
CA THR A 7 -31.79 -7.02 47.86
C THR A 7 -32.49 -8.16 47.12
N GLY A 8 -31.83 -8.75 46.13
CA GLY A 8 -32.29 -9.97 45.50
C GLY A 8 -31.13 -10.68 44.79
N GLY A 9 -30.48 -11.61 45.49
CA GLY A 9 -29.48 -12.48 44.91
C GLY A 9 -30.13 -13.72 44.26
N THR A 10 -29.58 -14.13 43.12
CA THR A 10 -29.77 -15.50 42.61
C THR A 10 -28.44 -16.01 42.09
N GLY A 11 -27.92 -17.01 42.81
CA GLY A 11 -26.71 -17.72 42.45
C GLY A 11 -26.91 -18.62 41.24
N ILE A 12 -25.95 -18.59 40.35
CA ILE A 12 -25.82 -19.58 39.26
C ILE A 12 -24.67 -20.53 39.57
N ARG A 13 -25.03 -21.80 39.69
CA ARG A 13 -24.16 -22.93 40.01
C ARG A 13 -23.12 -23.16 38.92
N ALA A 14 -21.84 -23.21 39.29
CA ALA A 14 -20.76 -23.70 38.46
C ALA A 14 -20.89 -25.24 38.22
N ARG A 15 -20.98 -25.65 36.99
CA ARG A 15 -20.83 -27.06 36.59
C ARG A 15 -19.35 -27.34 36.32
N ARG A 16 -18.77 -28.21 37.11
CA ARG A 16 -17.46 -28.82 36.89
C ARG A 16 -17.57 -29.81 35.72
N ILE A 17 -16.75 -29.63 34.71
CA ILE A 17 -16.52 -30.64 33.66
C ILE A 17 -15.22 -31.34 34.01
N THR A 18 -15.31 -32.63 34.29
CA THR A 18 -14.22 -33.56 34.56
C THR A 18 -13.46 -33.90 33.27
N ALA A 19 -12.16 -33.69 33.28
CA ALA A 19 -11.24 -34.16 32.23
C ALA A 19 -11.06 -35.68 32.34
N ALA A 20 -11.33 -36.40 31.26
CA ALA A 20 -10.99 -37.81 31.11
C ALA A 20 -9.62 -37.92 30.43
N ALA A 21 -8.66 -38.49 31.13
CA ALA A 21 -7.36 -38.84 30.60
C ALA A 21 -7.46 -40.16 29.79
N LEU A 22 -7.04 -40.12 28.54
CA LEU A 22 -6.80 -41.32 27.73
C LEU A 22 -5.31 -41.57 27.67
N ALA A 23 -4.90 -42.67 28.31
CA ALA A 23 -3.56 -43.26 28.18
C ALA A 23 -3.47 -44.02 26.86
N VAL A 24 -2.52 -43.73 26.01
CA VAL A 24 -2.14 -44.58 24.86
C VAL A 24 -0.84 -45.29 25.15
N ILE A 25 -0.98 -46.62 25.15
CA ILE A 25 0.04 -47.63 25.40
C ILE A 25 1.04 -47.66 24.24
N GLY A 26 2.34 -47.62 24.58
CA GLY A 26 3.43 -47.82 23.63
C GLY A 26 3.50 -49.21 23.07
N ALA A 27 3.72 -49.34 21.78
CA ALA A 27 4.19 -50.57 21.14
C ALA A 27 5.60 -50.34 20.58
N VAL A 28 6.56 -51.02 21.18
CA VAL A 28 7.93 -51.17 20.68
C VAL A 28 7.91 -52.23 19.60
N VAL A 29 8.30 -51.89 18.37
CA VAL A 29 8.59 -52.86 17.31
C VAL A 29 9.96 -52.61 16.71
N GLY A 30 10.76 -53.54 16.84
CA GLY A 30 11.88 -54.15 16.19
C GLY A 30 12.72 -53.37 15.18
N ILE A 31 13.99 -53.36 15.47
CA ILE A 31 15.10 -53.01 14.58
C ILE A 31 15.14 -54.02 13.43
N GLY A 32 14.87 -53.54 12.22
CA GLY A 32 15.16 -54.23 10.97
C GLY A 32 16.21 -53.46 10.19
N ALA A 33 17.39 -54.05 10.07
CA ALA A 33 18.48 -53.57 9.23
C ALA A 33 18.03 -53.62 7.76
N LEU A 34 17.96 -52.48 7.09
CA LEU A 34 17.85 -52.38 5.64
C LEU A 34 19.11 -51.78 5.04
N SER A 35 19.74 -52.63 4.26
CA SER A 35 20.87 -52.44 3.38
C SER A 35 20.84 -51.14 2.58
N GLY A 36 22.05 -50.60 2.43
CA GLY A 36 22.37 -49.35 1.75
C GLY A 36 21.76 -49.19 0.35
N PHE A 37 21.00 -48.14 0.20
CA PHE A 37 20.79 -47.51 -1.10
C PHE A 37 21.82 -46.36 -1.18
N HIS A 38 22.89 -46.59 -1.89
CA HIS A 38 23.75 -45.55 -2.40
C HIS A 38 23.02 -44.89 -3.54
N LEU A 39 22.42 -43.72 -3.31
CA LEU A 39 22.07 -42.80 -4.38
C LEU A 39 23.39 -42.23 -4.92
N PRO A 40 23.64 -42.31 -6.23
CA PRO A 40 24.82 -41.68 -6.82
C PRO A 40 24.71 -40.15 -6.58
N LEU A 41 25.76 -39.60 -5.97
CA LEU A 41 25.96 -38.14 -5.98
C LEU A 41 26.04 -37.75 -7.43
N ARG A 42 25.03 -37.00 -7.88
CA ARG A 42 25.02 -36.37 -9.19
C ARG A 42 26.20 -35.40 -9.20
N GLU A 43 27.24 -35.71 -9.96
CA GLU A 43 28.30 -34.76 -10.25
C GLU A 43 27.63 -33.47 -10.76
N ILE A 44 27.91 -32.37 -10.07
CA ILE A 44 27.49 -31.03 -10.51
C ILE A 44 28.31 -30.77 -11.76
N ASP A 45 27.67 -30.75 -12.90
CA ASP A 45 28.27 -30.36 -14.17
C ASP A 45 28.82 -28.92 -14.03
N PRO A 46 30.14 -28.71 -14.11
CA PRO A 46 30.71 -27.37 -14.01
C PRO A 46 30.38 -26.49 -15.23
N GLN A 47 29.64 -27.00 -16.22
CA GLN A 47 29.10 -26.27 -17.38
C GLN A 47 27.57 -26.18 -17.35
N GLY A 48 26.95 -26.10 -16.16
CA GLY A 48 25.57 -25.73 -16.05
C GLY A 48 25.30 -24.39 -16.77
N PRO A 49 24.05 -24.14 -17.24
CA PRO A 49 23.74 -22.96 -18.01
C PRO A 49 24.26 -21.72 -17.31
N ASP A 50 25.01 -20.92 -18.07
CA ASP A 50 25.70 -19.72 -17.63
C ASP A 50 24.72 -18.81 -16.87
N VAL A 51 24.89 -18.69 -15.55
CA VAL A 51 24.06 -17.86 -14.67
C VAL A 51 24.03 -16.41 -15.18
N ALA A 52 25.07 -15.98 -15.91
CA ALA A 52 25.11 -14.70 -16.59
C ALA A 52 24.10 -14.60 -17.75
N SER A 53 23.74 -15.72 -18.41
CA SER A 53 22.73 -15.74 -19.48
C SER A 53 21.29 -15.77 -18.91
N GLU A 54 21.08 -16.33 -17.73
CA GLU A 54 19.80 -16.24 -17.02
C GLU A 54 19.54 -14.82 -16.48
N ILE A 55 20.59 -14.12 -16.04
CA ILE A 55 20.49 -12.71 -15.63
C ILE A 55 20.23 -11.80 -16.85
N ALA A 56 20.77 -12.13 -18.02
CA ALA A 56 20.57 -11.36 -19.25
C ALA A 56 19.16 -11.54 -19.87
N SER A 57 18.41 -12.57 -19.47
CA SER A 57 17.04 -12.81 -19.89
C SER A 57 16.00 -12.34 -18.85
N ALA A 58 16.39 -11.60 -17.81
CA ALA A 58 15.43 -10.96 -16.92
C ALA A 58 14.55 -10.03 -17.75
N GLN A 59 13.37 -10.50 -18.08
CA GLN A 59 12.40 -9.77 -18.88
C GLN A 59 12.11 -8.44 -18.17
N THR A 60 12.28 -7.32 -18.88
CA THR A 60 11.92 -6.01 -18.32
C THR A 60 10.42 -5.98 -18.13
N ILE A 61 9.97 -5.85 -16.89
CA ILE A 61 8.56 -5.94 -16.48
C ILE A 61 8.10 -4.68 -15.78
N GLY A 62 6.78 -4.54 -15.68
CA GLY A 62 6.14 -3.45 -14.95
C GLY A 62 6.57 -2.08 -15.49
N ILE A 63 6.74 -1.13 -14.57
CA ILE A 63 7.11 0.26 -14.92
C ILE A 63 8.43 0.37 -15.71
N ARG A 64 9.30 -0.64 -15.62
CA ARG A 64 10.58 -0.67 -16.37
C ARG A 64 10.38 -0.87 -17.87
N THR A 65 9.19 -1.25 -18.32
CA THR A 65 8.82 -1.28 -19.74
C THR A 65 8.47 0.11 -20.28
N PHE A 66 8.32 1.11 -19.41
CA PHE A 66 8.03 2.48 -19.82
C PHE A 66 9.29 3.22 -20.24
N THR A 67 9.20 3.94 -21.35
CA THR A 67 10.22 4.87 -21.80
C THR A 67 9.60 6.26 -21.87
N ALA A 68 10.13 7.18 -21.09
CA ALA A 68 9.62 8.54 -21.04
C ALA A 68 9.79 9.26 -22.39
N PRO A 69 8.75 9.91 -22.92
CA PRO A 69 8.87 10.77 -24.08
C PRO A 69 9.76 11.98 -23.76
N ALA A 70 10.37 12.56 -24.79
CA ALA A 70 11.12 13.79 -24.65
C ALA A 70 10.20 14.98 -24.35
N GLY A 71 10.72 15.98 -23.66
CA GLY A 71 10.03 17.26 -23.44
C GLY A 71 9.19 17.34 -22.17
N LEU A 72 9.22 16.32 -21.31
CA LEU A 72 8.67 16.44 -19.97
C LEU A 72 9.62 17.27 -19.08
N ASP A 73 9.04 18.15 -18.27
CA ASP A 73 9.78 18.93 -17.28
C ASP A 73 9.86 18.20 -15.95
N VAL A 74 11.00 18.32 -15.26
CA VAL A 74 11.21 17.72 -13.93
C VAL A 74 11.82 18.78 -13.02
N GLN A 75 11.05 19.21 -12.03
CA GLN A 75 11.55 20.07 -10.96
C GLN A 75 11.79 19.22 -9.71
N ALA A 76 13.06 19.03 -9.37
CA ALA A 76 13.46 18.15 -8.29
C ALA A 76 13.65 18.91 -6.96
N ASP A 77 13.54 18.16 -5.86
CA ASP A 77 13.87 18.60 -4.50
C ASP A 77 13.10 19.84 -4.04
N LEU A 78 11.84 19.95 -4.45
CA LEU A 78 10.96 21.02 -3.98
C LEU A 78 10.54 20.74 -2.54
N GLU A 79 10.72 21.72 -1.66
CA GLU A 79 10.27 21.64 -0.29
C GLU A 79 8.74 21.78 -0.24
N TYR A 80 8.06 20.82 0.41
CA TYR A 80 6.64 20.90 0.67
C TYR A 80 6.29 21.02 2.16
N GLY A 81 7.28 20.92 3.04
CA GLY A 81 7.12 21.14 4.46
C GLY A 81 8.39 20.89 5.26
N THR A 82 8.37 21.38 6.49
CA THR A 82 9.40 21.11 7.50
C THR A 82 8.70 20.68 8.79
N ARG A 83 9.13 19.58 9.40
CA ARG A 83 8.57 19.10 10.66
C ARG A 83 9.23 19.79 11.86
N GLU A 84 8.62 19.68 13.04
CA GLU A 84 9.10 20.33 14.27
C GLU A 84 10.53 19.92 14.66
N ASP A 85 10.94 18.69 14.32
CA ASP A 85 12.29 18.17 14.53
C ASP A 85 13.33 18.70 13.51
N GLY A 86 12.91 19.54 12.56
CA GLY A 86 13.72 20.07 11.48
C GLY A 86 13.83 19.18 10.25
N THR A 87 13.12 18.04 10.21
CA THR A 87 13.08 17.16 9.03
C THR A 87 12.45 17.89 7.86
N LEU A 88 13.23 18.04 6.78
CA LEU A 88 12.80 18.65 5.53
C LEU A 88 12.08 17.61 4.68
N LEU A 89 10.85 17.94 4.26
CA LEU A 89 10.04 17.13 3.38
C LEU A 89 10.14 17.63 1.94
N THR A 90 10.56 16.76 1.02
CA THR A 90 10.80 17.14 -0.38
C THR A 90 10.03 16.25 -1.34
N LEU A 91 9.65 16.82 -2.48
CA LEU A 91 9.02 16.14 -3.60
C LEU A 91 9.66 16.54 -4.93
N ASP A 92 9.42 15.75 -5.97
CA ASP A 92 9.77 16.09 -7.34
C ASP A 92 8.48 16.23 -8.15
N VAL A 93 8.37 17.29 -8.95
CA VAL A 93 7.25 17.47 -9.88
C VAL A 93 7.70 17.12 -11.29
N CYS A 94 7.01 16.17 -11.91
CA CYS A 94 7.11 15.85 -13.33
C CYS A 94 5.84 16.35 -14.03
N ALA A 95 5.98 17.11 -15.12
CA ALA A 95 4.83 17.65 -15.84
C ALA A 95 5.14 17.87 -17.32
N PRO A 96 4.13 17.86 -18.22
CA PRO A 96 4.31 18.44 -19.54
C PRO A 96 4.59 19.94 -19.42
N PRO A 97 5.30 20.56 -20.39
CA PRO A 97 5.52 21.99 -20.40
C PRO A 97 4.24 22.80 -20.26
N VAL A 98 4.32 23.92 -19.56
CA VAL A 98 3.21 24.87 -19.41
C VAL A 98 3.43 26.01 -20.39
N ASP A 99 2.39 26.38 -21.13
CA ASP A 99 2.33 27.60 -21.92
C ASP A 99 1.11 28.44 -21.49
N ALA A 100 1.03 29.68 -21.98
CA ALA A 100 -0.02 30.63 -21.61
C ALA A 100 -1.45 30.18 -22.05
N LEU A 101 -1.57 29.15 -22.86
CA LEU A 101 -2.82 28.63 -23.37
C LEU A 101 -3.18 27.26 -22.76
N THR A 102 -2.27 26.70 -21.95
CA THR A 102 -2.50 25.39 -21.32
C THR A 102 -3.65 25.50 -20.30
N PRO A 103 -4.76 24.73 -20.46
CA PRO A 103 -5.79 24.65 -19.44
C PRO A 103 -5.21 24.14 -18.11
N SER A 104 -5.89 24.45 -16.99
CA SER A 104 -5.55 23.83 -15.71
C SER A 104 -5.67 22.31 -15.79
N ARG A 105 -4.70 21.60 -15.22
CA ARG A 105 -4.51 20.15 -15.35
C ARG A 105 -4.76 19.45 -14.03
N PRO A 106 -5.25 18.20 -14.05
CA PRO A 106 -5.28 17.40 -12.86
C PRO A 106 -3.87 17.11 -12.35
N ALA A 107 -3.73 16.95 -11.03
CA ALA A 107 -2.49 16.53 -10.42
C ALA A 107 -2.62 15.15 -9.77
N VAL A 108 -1.50 14.43 -9.63
CA VAL A 108 -1.44 13.14 -8.94
C VAL A 108 -0.26 13.13 -7.99
N VAL A 109 -0.52 12.93 -6.70
CA VAL A 109 0.54 12.62 -5.75
C VAL A 109 0.96 11.17 -5.92
N SER A 110 2.26 10.94 -6.22
CA SER A 110 2.86 9.63 -6.44
C SER A 110 3.67 9.20 -5.22
N ILE A 111 3.28 8.08 -4.59
CA ILE A 111 3.73 7.66 -3.28
C ILE A 111 4.50 6.35 -3.40
N HIS A 112 5.81 6.41 -3.14
CA HIS A 112 6.67 5.24 -3.29
C HIS A 112 6.40 4.15 -2.26
N GLY A 113 6.69 2.90 -2.64
CA GLY A 113 6.74 1.75 -1.75
C GLY A 113 8.06 1.62 -1.00
N GLY A 114 8.20 0.52 -0.25
CA GLY A 114 9.42 0.21 0.48
C GLY A 114 9.21 -0.13 1.95
N SER A 115 8.08 -0.76 2.28
CA SER A 115 7.75 -1.22 3.64
C SER A 115 7.77 -0.10 4.68
N TRP A 116 7.47 1.14 4.28
CA TRP A 116 7.58 2.37 5.08
C TRP A 116 8.97 2.63 5.68
N ALA A 117 9.96 1.79 5.37
CA ALA A 117 11.32 1.81 5.95
C ALA A 117 12.40 2.26 4.96
N ARG A 118 12.10 2.30 3.69
CA ARG A 118 13.02 2.64 2.60
C ARG A 118 12.25 3.16 1.39
N GLY A 119 12.97 3.70 0.45
CA GLY A 119 12.42 4.26 -0.78
C GLY A 119 12.85 5.70 -0.96
N ASP A 120 12.67 6.19 -2.16
CA ASP A 120 12.99 7.56 -2.52
C ASP A 120 12.19 7.95 -3.77
N LYS A 121 11.65 9.17 -3.76
CA LYS A 121 10.91 9.80 -4.86
C LYS A 121 11.65 9.80 -6.20
N ALA A 122 12.99 9.82 -6.14
CA ALA A 122 13.87 9.94 -7.30
C ALA A 122 14.53 8.63 -7.71
N ASN A 123 14.25 7.49 -7.02
CA ASN A 123 14.78 6.23 -7.49
C ASN A 123 14.25 5.93 -8.91
N ALA A 124 15.01 5.17 -9.70
CA ALA A 124 14.75 5.03 -11.16
C ALA A 124 13.33 4.56 -11.48
N ASP A 125 12.78 3.63 -10.71
CA ASP A 125 11.45 3.07 -10.96
C ASP A 125 10.34 4.09 -10.60
N TRP A 126 10.46 4.79 -9.48
CA TRP A 126 9.49 5.83 -9.08
C TRP A 126 9.63 7.11 -9.89
N ARG A 127 10.85 7.43 -10.37
CA ARG A 127 11.04 8.46 -11.40
C ARG A 127 10.29 8.10 -12.68
N ASN A 128 10.32 6.85 -13.11
CA ASN A 128 9.54 6.39 -14.26
C ASN A 128 8.03 6.50 -14.03
N VAL A 129 7.53 6.24 -12.82
CA VAL A 129 6.12 6.48 -12.46
C VAL A 129 5.76 7.95 -12.60
N CYS A 130 6.58 8.84 -12.04
CA CYS A 130 6.40 10.29 -12.14
C CYS A 130 6.34 10.75 -13.61
N LEU A 131 7.29 10.29 -14.43
CA LEU A 131 7.35 10.61 -15.86
C LEU A 131 6.20 9.98 -16.66
N TRP A 132 5.76 8.77 -16.30
CA TRP A 132 4.60 8.15 -16.92
C TRP A 132 3.34 8.96 -16.66
N LEU A 133 3.04 9.29 -15.40
CA LEU A 133 1.88 10.13 -15.07
C LEU A 133 1.94 11.49 -15.77
N ALA A 134 3.13 12.09 -15.87
CA ALA A 134 3.33 13.34 -16.63
C ALA A 134 3.08 13.14 -18.13
N SER A 135 3.46 12.00 -18.72
CA SER A 135 3.19 11.69 -20.12
C SER A 135 1.71 11.51 -20.44
N GLU A 136 0.92 11.13 -19.44
CA GLU A 136 -0.54 11.08 -19.51
C GLU A 136 -1.20 12.48 -19.32
N GLY A 137 -0.43 13.54 -19.11
CA GLY A 137 -0.93 14.91 -19.00
C GLY A 137 -1.16 15.42 -17.58
N PHE A 138 -0.89 14.61 -16.55
CA PHE A 138 -0.98 15.01 -15.16
C PHE A 138 0.21 15.87 -14.70
N VAL A 139 -0.01 16.69 -13.68
CA VAL A 139 1.09 17.21 -12.85
C VAL A 139 1.37 16.15 -11.79
N ALA A 140 2.44 15.39 -11.94
CA ALA A 140 2.78 14.30 -11.02
C ALA A 140 3.77 14.78 -9.96
N ALA A 141 3.40 14.67 -8.68
CA ALA A 141 4.26 14.99 -7.55
C ALA A 141 4.74 13.69 -6.88
N SER A 142 5.99 13.30 -7.13
CA SER A 142 6.61 12.15 -6.47
C SER A 142 7.16 12.59 -5.11
N VAL A 143 6.66 12.01 -4.01
CA VAL A 143 6.91 12.50 -2.66
C VAL A 143 7.86 11.60 -1.87
N ASN A 144 8.75 12.22 -1.08
CA ASN A 144 9.40 11.57 0.05
C ASN A 144 8.57 11.82 1.31
N TYR A 145 8.42 10.81 2.13
CA TYR A 145 7.78 10.87 3.44
C TYR A 145 8.70 10.26 4.49
N ARG A 146 8.49 10.59 5.77
CA ARG A 146 9.30 10.06 6.87
C ARG A 146 9.16 8.55 7.00
N LEU A 147 10.29 7.88 7.26
CA LEU A 147 10.42 6.43 7.25
C LEU A 147 10.71 5.88 8.66
N VAL A 148 10.28 4.65 8.92
CA VAL A 148 10.73 3.91 10.10
C VAL A 148 12.23 3.55 9.96
N PRO A 149 12.95 3.42 11.07
CA PRO A 149 12.51 3.51 12.45
C PRO A 149 12.46 4.95 13.00
N ALA A 150 12.91 5.95 12.21
CA ALA A 150 13.01 7.34 12.66
C ALA A 150 11.63 7.97 12.92
N ALA A 151 10.63 7.61 12.10
CA ALA A 151 9.26 8.06 12.26
C ALA A 151 8.29 6.92 11.93
N ARG A 152 7.38 6.63 12.84
CA ARG A 152 6.40 5.54 12.74
C ARG A 152 5.01 6.08 12.44
N PHE A 153 4.04 5.22 12.24
CA PHE A 153 2.65 5.65 12.06
C PHE A 153 2.24 6.63 13.19
N PRO A 154 1.59 7.76 12.89
CA PRO A 154 1.01 8.16 11.59
C PRO A 154 1.91 9.05 10.71
N ALA A 155 3.20 9.20 11.00
CA ALA A 155 4.09 10.18 10.38
C ALA A 155 4.05 10.19 8.83
N ALA A 156 4.07 9.00 8.20
CA ALA A 156 4.09 8.89 6.74
C ALA A 156 2.80 9.40 6.09
N ILE A 157 1.64 9.07 6.65
CA ILE A 157 0.35 9.54 6.12
C ILE A 157 0.16 11.05 6.33
N GLU A 158 0.62 11.59 7.46
CA GLU A 158 0.61 13.04 7.70
C GLU A 158 1.49 13.80 6.68
N ASP A 159 2.63 13.22 6.28
CA ASP A 159 3.52 13.82 5.30
C ASP A 159 2.88 13.80 3.90
N VAL A 160 2.25 12.69 3.52
CA VAL A 160 1.55 12.57 2.23
C VAL A 160 0.34 13.51 2.17
N ALA A 161 -0.42 13.64 3.25
CA ALA A 161 -1.53 14.58 3.36
C ALA A 161 -1.06 16.03 3.15
N LEU A 162 0.05 16.41 3.79
CA LEU A 162 0.66 17.74 3.60
C LEU A 162 1.10 17.99 2.14
N ALA A 163 1.57 16.95 1.43
CA ALA A 163 1.94 17.11 0.01
C ALA A 163 0.72 17.42 -0.88
N VAL A 164 -0.46 16.85 -0.57
CA VAL A 164 -1.72 17.21 -1.27
C VAL A 164 -2.11 18.66 -0.99
N GLU A 165 -2.03 19.09 0.26
CA GLU A 165 -2.32 20.49 0.64
C GLU A 165 -1.35 21.45 -0.06
N TRP A 166 -0.07 21.09 -0.16
CA TRP A 166 0.93 21.86 -0.89
C TRP A 166 0.59 21.98 -2.38
N LEU A 167 0.18 20.88 -3.05
CA LEU A 167 -0.26 20.94 -4.45
C LEU A 167 -1.49 21.83 -4.64
N ARG A 168 -2.37 21.90 -3.66
CA ARG A 168 -3.59 22.71 -3.67
C ARG A 168 -3.35 24.17 -3.34
N ALA A 169 -2.19 24.52 -2.80
CA ALA A 169 -1.87 25.89 -2.44
C ALA A 169 -1.85 26.81 -3.69
N PRO A 170 -2.39 28.04 -3.60
CA PRO A 170 -2.52 28.95 -4.75
C PRO A 170 -1.21 29.18 -5.52
N GLU A 171 -0.08 29.21 -4.81
CA GLU A 171 1.24 29.36 -5.41
C GLU A 171 1.60 28.20 -6.33
N GLN A 172 1.29 26.95 -5.92
CA GLN A 172 1.60 25.77 -6.72
C GLN A 172 0.59 25.58 -7.85
N VAL A 173 -0.67 25.92 -7.59
CA VAL A 173 -1.73 25.98 -8.61
C VAL A 173 -1.32 26.89 -9.77
N GLU A 174 -0.85 28.11 -9.48
CA GLU A 174 -0.36 29.05 -10.50
C GLU A 174 0.93 28.53 -11.17
N ARG A 175 1.91 28.06 -10.36
CA ARG A 175 3.22 27.63 -10.84
C ARG A 175 3.16 26.47 -11.81
N PHE A 176 2.32 25.47 -11.53
CA PHE A 176 2.25 24.23 -12.30
C PHE A 176 1.02 24.11 -13.19
N GLY A 177 0.11 25.08 -13.15
CA GLY A 177 -1.15 25.04 -13.89
C GLY A 177 -2.09 23.93 -13.39
N ILE A 178 -2.16 23.73 -12.06
CA ILE A 178 -2.98 22.70 -11.44
C ILE A 178 -4.44 23.14 -11.34
N ASP A 179 -5.36 22.19 -11.52
CA ASP A 179 -6.74 22.34 -11.05
C ASP A 179 -6.85 21.81 -9.62
N PRO A 180 -7.02 22.65 -8.61
CA PRO A 180 -7.01 22.23 -7.21
C PRO A 180 -8.17 21.30 -6.84
N ALA A 181 -9.23 21.25 -7.66
CA ALA A 181 -10.36 20.34 -7.45
C ALA A 181 -10.07 18.92 -8.01
N ARG A 182 -9.01 18.75 -8.81
CA ARG A 182 -8.71 17.51 -9.52
C ARG A 182 -7.34 16.95 -9.12
N ILE A 183 -7.17 16.66 -7.84
CA ILE A 183 -5.96 16.04 -7.30
C ILE A 183 -6.26 14.59 -6.95
N GLY A 184 -5.53 13.65 -7.53
CA GLY A 184 -5.60 12.22 -7.24
C GLY A 184 -4.37 11.71 -6.49
N ALA A 185 -4.44 10.46 -6.04
CA ALA A 185 -3.31 9.74 -5.43
C ALA A 185 -3.00 8.46 -6.20
N PHE A 186 -1.72 8.17 -6.38
CA PHE A 186 -1.21 6.91 -6.90
C PHE A 186 -0.14 6.36 -5.96
N GLY A 187 -0.20 5.08 -5.62
CA GLY A 187 0.82 4.47 -4.77
C GLY A 187 0.97 2.98 -4.98
N GLY A 188 2.11 2.43 -4.54
CA GLY A 188 2.35 1.00 -4.63
C GLY A 188 2.97 0.42 -3.35
N SER A 189 2.59 -0.80 -2.96
CA SER A 189 3.06 -1.43 -1.71
C SER A 189 2.73 -0.55 -0.48
N ALA A 190 3.72 -0.20 0.35
CA ALA A 190 3.53 0.76 1.44
C ALA A 190 2.91 2.09 0.96
N GLY A 191 3.30 2.59 -0.23
CA GLY A 191 2.68 3.76 -0.86
C GLY A 191 1.24 3.50 -1.30
N GLY A 192 0.89 2.26 -1.66
CA GLY A 192 -0.49 1.85 -1.94
C GLY A 192 -1.38 1.92 -0.70
N ASN A 193 -0.88 1.46 0.46
CA ASN A 193 -1.57 1.67 1.74
C ASN A 193 -1.77 3.16 2.04
N LEU A 194 -0.72 3.98 1.86
CA LEU A 194 -0.81 5.42 2.11
C LEU A 194 -1.79 6.11 1.14
N ALA A 195 -1.83 5.72 -0.15
CA ALA A 195 -2.80 6.24 -1.11
C ALA A 195 -4.23 5.85 -0.75
N ALA A 196 -4.46 4.59 -0.38
CA ALA A 196 -5.76 4.10 0.07
C ALA A 196 -6.23 4.78 1.37
N LEU A 197 -5.31 4.96 2.32
CA LEU A 197 -5.60 5.62 3.59
C LEU A 197 -5.90 7.12 3.39
N LEU A 198 -5.16 7.80 2.50
CA LEU A 198 -5.43 9.18 2.12
C LEU A 198 -6.83 9.33 1.50
N GLY A 199 -7.25 8.37 0.66
CA GLY A 199 -8.58 8.36 0.07
C GLY A 199 -9.69 8.16 1.09
N ALA A 200 -9.51 7.26 2.03
CA ALA A 200 -10.51 6.88 3.04
C ALA A 200 -10.56 7.82 4.26
N THR A 201 -9.59 8.73 4.41
CA THR A 201 -9.54 9.61 5.58
C THR A 201 -10.24 10.94 5.31
N GLY A 202 -11.15 11.33 6.21
CA GLY A 202 -11.95 12.56 6.13
C GLY A 202 -13.28 12.35 5.41
N GLU A 203 -14.18 13.28 5.55
CA GLU A 203 -15.55 13.26 5.03
C GLU A 203 -15.82 14.51 4.19
N GLY A 204 -16.80 14.44 3.27
CA GLY A 204 -17.30 15.57 2.52
C GLY A 204 -16.55 15.86 1.20
N PRO A 205 -16.41 17.14 0.79
CA PRO A 205 -15.88 17.49 -0.53
C PRO A 205 -14.47 16.97 -0.77
N LEU A 206 -14.21 16.48 -2.00
CA LEU A 206 -12.92 15.91 -2.39
C LEU A 206 -11.90 16.96 -2.86
N ASP A 207 -12.29 18.22 -2.91
CA ASP A 207 -11.49 19.36 -3.37
C ASP A 207 -10.99 20.27 -2.24
N GLU A 208 -11.07 19.81 -0.99
CA GLU A 208 -10.66 20.55 0.20
C GLU A 208 -9.56 19.82 1.00
N GLY A 209 -8.69 20.58 1.67
CA GLY A 209 -7.64 20.07 2.57
C GLY A 209 -6.73 19.03 1.88
N SER A 210 -6.57 17.89 2.49
CA SER A 210 -5.81 16.75 1.95
C SER A 210 -6.65 15.70 1.22
N ARG A 211 -7.97 15.94 1.02
CA ARG A 211 -8.85 15.03 0.28
C ARG A 211 -8.38 14.91 -1.18
N VAL A 212 -8.60 13.75 -1.78
CA VAL A 212 -8.25 13.48 -3.18
C VAL A 212 -9.48 13.01 -3.96
N ALA A 213 -9.53 13.33 -5.26
CA ALA A 213 -10.68 13.07 -6.10
C ALA A 213 -10.67 11.67 -6.77
N ALA A 214 -9.54 10.97 -6.76
CA ALA A 214 -9.41 9.59 -7.20
C ALA A 214 -8.19 8.93 -6.54
N VAL A 215 -8.25 7.63 -6.33
CA VAL A 215 -7.12 6.82 -5.81
C VAL A 215 -6.81 5.68 -6.77
N ALA A 216 -5.54 5.45 -7.07
CA ALA A 216 -5.07 4.23 -7.69
C ALA A 216 -3.98 3.61 -6.80
N GLU A 217 -4.22 2.41 -6.28
CA GLU A 217 -3.26 1.70 -5.45
C GLU A 217 -2.87 0.37 -6.09
N LEU A 218 -1.60 0.01 -5.94
CA LEU A 218 -1.05 -1.25 -6.43
C LEU A 218 -0.45 -2.06 -5.29
N SER A 219 -1.00 -3.25 -5.02
CA SER A 219 -0.46 -4.21 -4.04
C SER A 219 -0.29 -3.62 -2.64
N GLY A 220 -1.16 -2.71 -2.23
CA GLY A 220 -1.13 -2.11 -0.90
C GLY A 220 -1.51 -3.11 0.19
N PRO A 221 -0.73 -3.23 1.30
CA PRO A 221 -1.21 -3.94 2.48
C PRO A 221 -2.22 -3.05 3.22
N VAL A 222 -3.51 -3.20 2.90
CA VAL A 222 -4.60 -2.32 3.32
C VAL A 222 -5.40 -2.82 4.53
N GLY A 223 -5.21 -4.08 4.94
CA GLY A 223 -5.78 -4.66 6.16
C GLY A 223 -4.69 -4.97 7.18
N LEU A 224 -4.42 -4.05 8.11
CA LEU A 224 -3.30 -4.16 9.05
C LEU A 224 -3.72 -4.64 10.43
N THR A 225 -5.02 -4.81 10.68
CA THR A 225 -5.48 -5.36 11.95
C THR A 225 -5.09 -6.83 12.11
N PRO A 226 -4.87 -7.32 13.34
CA PRO A 226 -4.53 -8.72 13.58
C PRO A 226 -5.53 -9.71 12.99
N VAL A 227 -6.82 -9.34 12.94
CA VAL A 227 -7.88 -10.17 12.38
C VAL A 227 -7.74 -10.28 10.86
N GLU A 228 -7.48 -9.16 10.17
CA GLU A 228 -7.28 -9.11 8.72
C GLU A 228 -6.02 -9.83 8.31
N LEU A 229 -4.89 -9.57 8.99
CA LEU A 229 -3.62 -10.24 8.74
C LEU A 229 -3.72 -11.76 8.93
N ALA A 230 -4.45 -12.22 9.96
CA ALA A 230 -4.68 -13.64 10.19
C ALA A 230 -5.62 -14.26 9.13
N ALA A 231 -6.68 -13.55 8.72
CA ALA A 231 -7.61 -14.00 7.68
C ALA A 231 -6.92 -14.19 6.32
N ASP A 232 -5.87 -13.42 6.06
CA ASP A 232 -5.07 -13.49 4.83
C ASP A 232 -3.89 -14.46 4.92
N ALA A 233 -3.69 -15.12 6.04
CA ALA A 233 -2.48 -15.90 6.31
C ALA A 233 -1.21 -15.09 6.02
N ALA A 234 -1.16 -13.84 6.51
CA ALA A 234 -0.04 -12.92 6.32
C ALA A 234 1.29 -13.59 6.67
N THR A 235 2.28 -13.42 5.80
CA THR A 235 3.60 -14.03 5.99
C THR A 235 4.32 -13.42 7.20
N PRO A 236 5.28 -14.13 7.82
CA PRO A 236 6.11 -13.55 8.88
C PRO A 236 6.82 -12.26 8.47
N TRP A 237 7.18 -12.12 7.18
CA TRP A 237 7.74 -10.90 6.63
C TRP A 237 6.72 -9.73 6.70
N LEU A 238 5.49 -9.95 6.24
CA LEU A 238 4.45 -8.91 6.28
C LEU A 238 4.11 -8.52 7.72
N LEU A 239 3.99 -9.50 8.62
CA LEU A 239 3.76 -9.25 10.05
C LEU A 239 4.89 -8.40 10.67
N GLY A 240 6.14 -8.67 10.30
CA GLY A 240 7.30 -7.92 10.79
C GLY A 240 7.29 -6.46 10.35
N ILE A 241 7.11 -6.19 9.05
CA ILE A 241 7.11 -4.81 8.54
C ILE A 241 5.91 -3.99 9.03
N VAL A 242 4.75 -4.63 9.23
CA VAL A 242 3.57 -3.97 9.83
C VAL A 242 3.84 -3.62 11.29
N ALA A 243 4.43 -4.54 12.06
CA ALA A 243 4.80 -4.31 13.45
C ALA A 243 5.79 -3.15 13.59
N ASP A 244 6.83 -3.11 12.74
CA ASP A 244 7.81 -2.01 12.69
C ASP A 244 7.14 -0.67 12.35
N TYR A 245 6.23 -0.66 11.38
CA TYR A 245 5.51 0.55 10.96
C TYR A 245 4.61 1.10 12.07
N LEU A 246 3.92 0.20 12.77
CA LEU A 246 2.94 0.55 13.80
C LEU A 246 3.56 0.73 15.21
N ASP A 247 4.84 0.46 15.42
CA ASP A 247 5.47 0.39 16.74
C ASP A 247 4.82 -0.65 17.66
N CYS A 248 4.56 -1.84 17.13
CA CYS A 248 3.89 -2.92 17.84
C CYS A 248 4.74 -4.19 17.83
N GLU A 249 4.47 -5.12 18.76
CA GLU A 249 5.04 -6.45 18.68
C GLU A 249 4.38 -7.25 17.54
N PRO A 250 5.14 -8.07 16.78
CA PRO A 250 4.56 -8.91 15.73
C PRO A 250 3.48 -9.86 16.30
N GLY A 251 2.28 -9.80 15.72
CA GLY A 251 1.14 -10.60 16.17
C GLY A 251 0.45 -10.07 17.44
N ALA A 252 0.73 -8.84 17.84
CA ALA A 252 0.02 -8.16 18.94
C ALA A 252 -1.51 -8.15 18.70
N SER A 253 -2.29 -8.21 19.78
CA SER A 253 -3.74 -8.01 19.70
C SER A 253 -4.08 -6.56 19.31
N LEU A 254 -5.32 -6.32 18.84
CA LEU A 254 -5.76 -4.95 18.53
C LEU A 254 -5.75 -4.04 19.78
N GLU A 255 -5.97 -4.60 20.97
CA GLU A 255 -5.88 -3.87 22.24
C GLU A 255 -4.42 -3.40 22.52
N ALA A 256 -3.44 -4.23 22.15
CA ALA A 256 -2.01 -3.91 22.30
C ALA A 256 -1.45 -3.08 21.15
N CYS A 257 -2.16 -3.00 20.02
CA CYS A 257 -1.77 -2.26 18.82
C CYS A 257 -3.00 -1.56 18.21
N PRO A 258 -3.62 -0.59 18.90
CA PRO A 258 -4.85 0.06 18.44
C PRO A 258 -4.65 0.84 17.13
N GLN A 259 -3.46 1.37 16.87
CA GLN A 259 -3.12 2.07 15.65
C GLN A 259 -3.18 1.18 14.37
N ALA A 260 -3.30 -0.14 14.52
CA ALA A 260 -3.53 -1.03 13.39
C ALA A 260 -4.87 -0.75 12.69
N ALA A 261 -5.91 -0.38 13.44
CA ALA A 261 -7.18 0.05 12.88
C ALA A 261 -7.04 1.39 12.16
N ASP A 262 -6.32 2.35 12.77
CA ASP A 262 -6.13 3.68 12.18
C ASP A 262 -5.25 3.66 10.92
N ALA A 263 -4.40 2.64 10.78
CA ALA A 263 -3.59 2.42 9.59
C ALA A 263 -4.27 1.54 8.52
N SER A 264 -5.49 1.07 8.76
CA SER A 264 -6.30 0.25 7.85
C SER A 264 -7.38 1.11 7.19
N PRO A 265 -7.30 1.40 5.88
CA PRO A 265 -8.25 2.27 5.18
C PRO A 265 -9.71 1.89 5.36
N ALA A 266 -10.01 0.59 5.41
CA ALA A 266 -11.39 0.09 5.55
C ALA A 266 -12.08 0.55 6.86
N THR A 267 -11.33 1.05 7.85
CA THR A 267 -11.86 1.59 9.11
C THR A 267 -12.64 2.89 8.92
N PHE A 268 -12.30 3.67 7.88
CA PHE A 268 -12.81 5.03 7.69
C PHE A 268 -13.81 5.18 6.54
N LEU A 269 -14.09 4.12 5.80
CA LEU A 269 -14.87 4.21 4.56
C LEU A 269 -16.26 4.80 4.76
N ASP A 270 -16.57 5.80 3.95
CA ASP A 270 -17.89 6.41 3.85
C ASP A 270 -18.29 6.67 2.38
N PRO A 271 -19.59 7.00 2.09
CA PRO A 271 -20.04 7.21 0.71
C PRO A 271 -19.43 8.42 0.00
N THR A 272 -18.71 9.31 0.71
CA THR A 272 -18.05 10.49 0.12
C THR A 272 -16.61 10.23 -0.28
N ASP A 273 -16.12 9.00 -0.10
CA ASP A 273 -14.76 8.63 -0.48
C ASP A 273 -14.59 8.57 -2.01
N PRO A 274 -13.36 8.84 -2.49
CA PRO A 274 -13.09 8.93 -3.92
C PRO A 274 -13.17 7.56 -4.59
N PRO A 275 -13.57 7.52 -5.87
CA PRO A 275 -13.40 6.34 -6.70
C PRO A 275 -12.00 5.76 -6.59
N THR A 276 -11.91 4.43 -6.46
CA THR A 276 -10.64 3.74 -6.18
C THR A 276 -10.36 2.64 -7.19
N PHE A 277 -9.17 2.68 -7.80
CA PHE A 277 -8.59 1.59 -8.60
C PHE A 277 -7.62 0.78 -7.74
N ILE A 278 -7.76 -0.54 -7.78
CA ILE A 278 -6.90 -1.49 -7.07
C ILE A 278 -6.25 -2.42 -8.09
N GLY A 279 -4.93 -2.47 -8.13
CA GLY A 279 -4.17 -3.43 -8.94
C GLY A 279 -3.41 -4.41 -8.08
N HIS A 280 -3.49 -5.73 -8.37
CA HIS A 280 -2.82 -6.76 -7.57
C HIS A 280 -2.43 -7.97 -8.43
N ALA A 281 -1.29 -8.60 -8.16
CA ALA A 281 -0.94 -9.86 -8.79
C ALA A 281 -1.61 -11.05 -8.08
N GLU A 282 -1.78 -12.17 -8.79
CA GLU A 282 -2.40 -13.36 -8.22
C GLU A 282 -1.59 -13.99 -7.08
N GLN A 283 -0.24 -13.90 -7.14
CA GLN A 283 0.68 -14.65 -6.27
C GLN A 283 1.87 -13.79 -5.87
N GLU A 284 1.69 -12.89 -4.92
CA GLU A 284 2.74 -11.99 -4.47
C GLU A 284 2.91 -11.97 -2.93
N ALA A 285 3.82 -11.12 -2.44
CA ALA A 285 4.18 -11.04 -1.02
C ALA A 285 3.06 -10.49 -0.12
N VAL A 286 2.23 -9.58 -0.65
CA VAL A 286 0.99 -9.12 0.00
C VAL A 286 -0.14 -10.04 -0.46
N PRO A 287 -0.89 -10.68 0.44
CA PRO A 287 -1.95 -11.60 0.03
C PRO A 287 -3.04 -10.90 -0.78
N LEU A 288 -3.46 -11.48 -1.91
CA LEU A 288 -4.54 -10.97 -2.77
C LEU A 288 -5.85 -10.73 -2.00
N GLY A 289 -6.09 -11.50 -0.93
CA GLY A 289 -7.24 -11.33 -0.03
C GLY A 289 -7.38 -9.92 0.53
N GLN A 290 -6.28 -9.20 0.74
CA GLN A 290 -6.27 -7.81 1.18
C GLN A 290 -7.03 -6.90 0.19
N SER A 291 -6.62 -6.92 -1.07
CA SER A 291 -7.25 -6.13 -2.14
C SER A 291 -8.70 -6.54 -2.41
N GLN A 292 -9.01 -7.85 -2.37
CA GLN A 292 -10.37 -8.34 -2.57
C GLN A 292 -11.33 -7.88 -1.46
N ARG A 293 -10.89 -7.91 -0.20
CA ARG A 293 -11.70 -7.42 0.92
C ARG A 293 -11.86 -5.90 0.88
N PHE A 294 -10.80 -5.16 0.57
CA PHE A 294 -10.87 -3.72 0.47
C PHE A 294 -11.81 -3.28 -0.67
N ALA A 295 -11.73 -3.91 -1.84
CA ALA A 295 -12.67 -3.67 -2.92
C ALA A 295 -14.13 -3.96 -2.50
N SER A 296 -14.36 -5.05 -1.75
CA SER A 296 -15.69 -5.38 -1.22
C SER A 296 -16.17 -4.36 -0.18
N ALA A 297 -15.28 -3.85 0.67
CA ALA A 297 -15.60 -2.83 1.66
C ALA A 297 -15.95 -1.49 0.99
N LEU A 298 -15.17 -1.04 0.01
CA LEU A 298 -15.46 0.15 -0.80
C LEU A 298 -16.84 0.05 -1.48
N ALA A 299 -17.10 -1.06 -2.17
CA ALA A 299 -18.41 -1.29 -2.81
C ALA A 299 -19.57 -1.29 -1.79
N SER A 300 -19.35 -1.84 -0.60
CA SER A 300 -20.34 -1.86 0.48
C SER A 300 -20.61 -0.48 1.08
N ALA A 301 -19.59 0.40 1.09
CA ALA A 301 -19.71 1.80 1.46
C ALA A 301 -20.36 2.66 0.36
N GLY A 302 -20.58 2.11 -0.85
CA GLY A 302 -21.13 2.85 -2.00
C GLY A 302 -20.08 3.60 -2.82
N VAL A 303 -18.80 3.35 -2.56
CA VAL A 303 -17.68 3.96 -3.29
C VAL A 303 -17.44 3.20 -4.61
N PRO A 304 -17.32 3.87 -5.74
CA PRO A 304 -16.97 3.24 -7.01
C PRO A 304 -15.57 2.60 -6.92
N VAL A 305 -15.45 1.33 -7.30
CA VAL A 305 -14.19 0.61 -7.24
C VAL A 305 -13.95 -0.24 -8.47
N GLU A 306 -12.71 -0.25 -8.98
CA GLU A 306 -12.23 -1.16 -10.00
C GLU A 306 -11.10 -2.02 -9.42
N LEU A 307 -11.26 -3.35 -9.45
CA LEU A 307 -10.22 -4.31 -9.05
C LEU A 307 -9.63 -5.00 -10.29
N ALA A 308 -8.33 -4.81 -10.50
CA ALA A 308 -7.55 -5.42 -11.55
C ALA A 308 -6.64 -6.51 -10.97
N ILE A 309 -6.98 -7.77 -11.18
CA ILE A 309 -6.11 -8.90 -10.83
C ILE A 309 -5.30 -9.26 -12.06
N VAL A 310 -3.96 -9.24 -11.94
CA VAL A 310 -3.05 -9.57 -13.03
C VAL A 310 -2.37 -10.93 -12.78
N PRO A 311 -2.12 -11.74 -13.82
CA PRO A 311 -1.39 -13.00 -13.66
C PRO A 311 0.05 -12.77 -13.16
N GLY A 312 0.57 -13.74 -12.40
CA GLY A 312 1.96 -13.74 -11.96
C GLY A 312 2.16 -13.35 -10.51
N GLY A 313 3.41 -13.01 -10.16
CA GLY A 313 3.85 -12.77 -8.78
C GLY A 313 4.60 -11.45 -8.59
N GLU A 314 4.58 -10.57 -9.58
CA GLU A 314 5.24 -9.27 -9.48
C GLU A 314 4.50 -8.36 -8.51
N HIS A 315 5.27 -7.60 -7.71
CA HIS A 315 4.74 -6.78 -6.64
C HIS A 315 4.71 -5.29 -6.99
N SER A 316 3.62 -4.60 -6.63
CA SER A 316 3.53 -3.14 -6.71
C SER A 316 3.73 -2.65 -8.15
N ILE A 317 4.57 -1.63 -8.40
CA ILE A 317 4.86 -1.13 -9.74
C ILE A 317 5.55 -2.15 -10.66
N GLY A 318 5.93 -3.32 -10.15
CA GLY A 318 6.33 -4.47 -10.94
C GLY A 318 5.23 -5.02 -11.84
N ILE A 319 3.95 -4.86 -11.45
CA ILE A 319 2.81 -5.24 -12.29
C ILE A 319 2.41 -4.14 -13.30
N LEU A 320 2.97 -2.93 -13.20
CA LEU A 320 2.57 -1.76 -13.98
C LEU A 320 3.17 -1.80 -15.40
N ASP A 321 2.83 -2.83 -16.15
CA ASP A 321 3.15 -2.98 -17.57
C ASP A 321 2.29 -2.03 -18.43
N GLU A 322 2.47 -2.08 -19.75
CA GLU A 322 1.74 -1.20 -20.67
C GLU A 322 0.22 -1.36 -20.54
N ALA A 323 -0.27 -2.58 -20.43
CA ALA A 323 -1.71 -2.85 -20.34
C ALA A 323 -2.31 -2.29 -19.06
N LEU A 324 -1.62 -2.47 -17.93
CA LEU A 324 -2.08 -1.95 -16.66
C LEU A 324 -1.94 -0.41 -16.58
N ARG A 325 -0.86 0.17 -17.16
CA ARG A 325 -0.72 1.63 -17.28
C ARG A 325 -1.89 2.27 -18.02
N VAL A 326 -2.30 1.68 -19.16
CA VAL A 326 -3.47 2.15 -19.93
C VAL A 326 -4.75 2.12 -19.08
N ARG A 327 -4.98 1.06 -18.31
CA ARG A 327 -6.15 0.94 -17.45
C ARG A 327 -6.15 1.96 -16.32
N VAL A 328 -5.02 2.11 -15.62
CA VAL A 328 -4.87 3.09 -14.53
C VAL A 328 -5.00 4.52 -15.06
N ALA A 329 -4.38 4.84 -16.19
CA ALA A 329 -4.51 6.16 -16.82
C ALA A 329 -5.96 6.46 -17.21
N ALA A 330 -6.63 5.49 -17.84
CA ALA A 330 -8.05 5.63 -18.20
C ALA A 330 -8.94 5.87 -16.98
N PHE A 331 -8.70 5.16 -15.88
CA PHE A 331 -9.41 5.36 -14.62
C PHE A 331 -9.14 6.76 -14.05
N LEU A 332 -7.89 7.20 -13.97
CA LEU A 332 -7.55 8.53 -13.47
C LEU A 332 -8.17 9.63 -14.34
N HIS A 333 -8.13 9.49 -15.67
CA HIS A 333 -8.80 10.45 -16.58
C HIS A 333 -10.32 10.46 -16.43
N ALA A 334 -10.95 9.31 -16.20
CA ALA A 334 -12.40 9.25 -16.00
C ALA A 334 -12.87 10.03 -14.75
N HIS A 335 -12.01 10.14 -13.73
CA HIS A 335 -12.36 10.74 -12.45
C HIS A 335 -11.67 12.08 -12.16
N LEU A 336 -10.59 12.37 -12.85
CA LEU A 336 -9.88 13.65 -12.72
C LEU A 336 -10.05 14.56 -13.95
N GLY A 337 -10.47 14.02 -15.08
CA GLY A 337 -10.71 14.77 -16.33
C GLY A 337 -9.51 14.90 -17.24
#